data_68c877a3cccf55f855d7f4c7a2026749
#
_entry.id   68c877a3cccf55f855d7f4c7a2026749
#
_cell.length_a   1.000
_cell.length_b   1.000
_cell.length_c   1.000
_cell.angle_alpha   90.00
_cell.angle_beta   90.00
_cell.angle_gamma   90.00
#
_symmetry.space_group_name_H-M   'P 1'
#
loop_
_entity.id
_entity.type
_entity.pdbx_description
1 polymer ?
#
loop_
_entity_poly.entity_id
_entity_poly.type
_entity_poly.pdbx_seq_one_letter_code
_entity_poly.pdbx_strand_id
1 'polypeptide(L)'
;MSSDDFSRRQFLGTAAFGIGALAGLTLTDDAWAAPGRVTDTVRLTWGLSGLNLIAKERGAFEKLLAQDGIKVEWLGPFPNHAPTLQAVTGGTADFSFGGSTTPALAAIIAGSPLVFTQFVVYEPRTTAIIARDDSGINKVEDLVGKSVAVNRSGLGEFLLVAALEKHKVDRSKVKFVYLNPPDAAPALASGKVDAWSMWSPGVDIARLDYKAHDIFLEGRDLEFQIDYTSYLTTRKFAAENPALVRAVNDAFRAEGKWISENSKEAEYIAQKAGKYSDQVRDQFIAMNRQ
;
A
#
# COMPACT_ATOMS: atom_id res chain seq x y z
N MET A 1 5.18 -29.39 42.78
CA MET A 1 4.48 -30.41 42.03
C MET A 1 4.41 -29.89 40.63
N SER A 2 5.33 -30.24 39.98
CA SER A 2 5.81 -31.20 38.99
C SER A 2 5.52 -30.68 37.58
N SER A 3 6.57 -30.14 37.01
CA SER A 3 6.79 -29.83 35.59
C SER A 3 6.94 -31.12 34.80
N ASP A 4 6.23 -31.32 33.71
CA ASP A 4 6.56 -32.34 32.74
C ASP A 4 7.13 -31.70 31.47
N ASP A 5 8.45 -31.85 31.35
CA ASP A 5 9.28 -31.63 30.20
C ASP A 5 8.92 -32.64 29.09
N PHE A 6 8.41 -32.17 27.95
CA PHE A 6 8.25 -33.01 26.75
C PHE A 6 9.52 -32.86 25.89
N SER A 7 10.42 -33.84 26.04
CA SER A 7 11.69 -33.94 25.33
C SER A 7 11.51 -34.39 23.88
N ARG A 8 12.18 -33.63 22.97
CA ARG A 8 12.27 -33.84 21.50
C ARG A 8 13.03 -35.10 21.04
N ARG A 9 13.20 -36.12 21.89
CA ARG A 9 14.08 -37.27 21.60
C ARG A 9 13.42 -38.63 21.45
N GLN A 10 12.10 -38.74 21.31
CA GLN A 10 11.41 -40.01 21.18
C GLN A 10 10.72 -40.29 19.85
N PHE A 11 11.23 -39.79 18.74
CA PHE A 11 10.71 -40.13 17.41
C PHE A 11 11.77 -40.74 16.47
N LEU A 12 12.66 -41.57 17.01
CA LEU A 12 13.57 -42.39 16.21
C LEU A 12 13.67 -43.78 16.85
N GLY A 13 12.92 -44.72 16.34
CA GLY A 13 13.09 -46.14 16.71
C GLY A 13 12.01 -47.03 16.12
N THR A 14 12.46 -47.86 15.21
CA THR A 14 11.90 -49.14 14.78
C THR A 14 10.94 -49.20 13.59
N ALA A 15 11.45 -49.47 12.42
CA ALA A 15 10.93 -50.52 11.53
C ALA A 15 12.03 -50.97 10.57
N ALA A 16 12.61 -52.11 10.85
CA ALA A 16 13.44 -52.84 9.90
C ALA A 16 12.66 -54.09 9.42
N PHE A 17 12.93 -54.47 8.18
CA PHE A 17 12.64 -55.74 7.49
C PHE A 17 11.36 -55.85 6.66
N GLY A 18 11.61 -55.90 5.36
CA GLY A 18 10.71 -56.41 4.33
C GLY A 18 11.36 -56.23 2.94
N ILE A 19 12.32 -57.14 2.59
CA ILE A 19 12.87 -57.23 1.22
C ILE A 19 11.81 -57.91 0.36
N GLY A 20 11.30 -57.25 -0.67
CA GLY A 20 10.37 -57.82 -1.63
C GLY A 20 10.24 -56.97 -2.90
N ALA A 21 10.88 -57.47 -3.99
CA ALA A 21 10.63 -57.22 -5.41
C ALA A 21 10.73 -55.74 -5.93
N LEU A 22 11.85 -55.45 -6.53
CA LEU A 22 12.04 -54.35 -7.51
C LEU A 22 11.10 -54.53 -8.71
N ALA A 23 10.00 -53.75 -8.73
CA ALA A 23 9.37 -53.33 -9.97
C ALA A 23 9.67 -51.83 -10.10
N GLY A 24 10.39 -51.46 -11.20
CA GLY A 24 10.80 -50.10 -11.45
C GLY A 24 9.63 -49.15 -11.56
N LEU A 25 9.36 -48.45 -10.48
CA LEU A 25 8.60 -47.20 -10.50
C LEU A 25 9.63 -46.10 -10.81
N THR A 26 9.72 -45.70 -12.08
CA THR A 26 10.26 -44.42 -12.44
C THR A 26 9.35 -43.41 -11.72
N LEU A 27 9.85 -42.84 -10.62
CA LEU A 27 9.29 -41.64 -10.06
C LEU A 27 9.47 -40.56 -11.13
N THR A 28 8.42 -40.32 -11.90
CA THR A 28 8.35 -39.15 -12.74
C THR A 28 8.35 -37.94 -11.78
N ASP A 29 9.19 -36.96 -12.06
CA ASP A 29 9.33 -35.68 -11.34
C ASP A 29 8.05 -34.82 -11.35
N ASP A 30 6.90 -35.38 -11.73
CA ASP A 30 5.60 -34.68 -11.84
C ASP A 30 4.82 -34.58 -10.52
N ALA A 31 5.35 -35.10 -9.41
CA ALA A 31 4.59 -35.15 -8.15
C ALA A 31 4.56 -33.83 -7.36
N TRP A 32 5.25 -32.79 -7.83
CA TRP A 32 5.27 -31.43 -7.22
C TRP A 32 5.01 -30.33 -8.23
N ALA A 33 4.23 -30.60 -9.26
CA ALA A 33 3.66 -29.50 -10.04
C ALA A 33 2.84 -28.64 -9.08
N ALA A 34 3.31 -27.45 -8.78
CA ALA A 34 2.53 -26.46 -8.04
C ALA A 34 1.14 -26.36 -8.70
N PRO A 35 0.04 -26.26 -7.93
CA PRO A 35 -1.27 -26.14 -8.53
C PRO A 35 -1.22 -25.05 -9.58
N GLY A 36 -1.60 -25.40 -10.81
CA GLY A 36 -1.54 -24.50 -11.95
C GLY A 36 -2.47 -23.31 -11.70
N ARG A 37 -2.21 -22.21 -12.39
CA ARG A 37 -3.14 -21.09 -12.43
C ARG A 37 -4.43 -21.50 -13.15
N VAL A 38 -5.57 -21.00 -12.67
CA VAL A 38 -6.88 -21.22 -13.33
C VAL A 38 -7.23 -20.11 -14.33
N THR A 39 -6.40 -19.07 -14.41
CA THR A 39 -6.52 -17.97 -15.38
C THR A 39 -5.16 -17.58 -15.95
N ASP A 40 -5.14 -17.10 -17.17
CA ASP A 40 -3.98 -16.47 -17.83
C ASP A 40 -4.04 -14.95 -17.86
N THR A 41 -5.02 -14.36 -17.20
CA THR A 41 -5.24 -12.92 -17.16
C THR A 41 -5.23 -12.46 -15.70
N VAL A 42 -4.53 -11.36 -15.42
CA VAL A 42 -4.53 -10.68 -14.11
C VAL A 42 -5.07 -9.27 -14.25
N ARG A 43 -6.03 -8.92 -13.39
CA ARG A 43 -6.64 -7.59 -13.33
C ARG A 43 -6.03 -6.80 -12.18
N LEU A 44 -5.19 -5.82 -12.51
CA LEU A 44 -4.43 -4.99 -11.58
C LEU A 44 -5.08 -3.62 -11.43
N THR A 45 -5.17 -3.12 -10.22
CA THR A 45 -5.65 -1.75 -10.00
C THR A 45 -4.50 -0.75 -10.05
N TRP A 46 -4.79 0.50 -10.39
CA TRP A 46 -3.83 1.61 -10.38
C TRP A 46 -4.46 2.90 -9.85
N GLY A 47 -3.62 3.79 -9.33
CA GLY A 47 -4.01 5.12 -8.83
C GLY A 47 -3.23 6.23 -9.54
N LEU A 48 -3.40 7.48 -9.10
CA LEU A 48 -2.74 8.66 -9.69
C LEU A 48 -1.28 8.84 -9.23
N SER A 49 -0.73 7.90 -8.47
CA SER A 49 0.66 7.90 -8.00
C SER A 49 1.12 6.47 -7.70
N GLY A 50 2.41 6.31 -7.44
CA GLY A 50 3.01 5.06 -6.98
C GLY A 50 3.39 4.10 -8.11
N LEU A 51 3.88 2.92 -7.71
CA LEU A 51 4.49 1.93 -8.57
C LEU A 51 3.57 1.48 -9.72
N ASN A 52 2.31 1.16 -9.44
CA ASN A 52 1.39 0.63 -10.46
C ASN A 52 1.11 1.63 -11.59
N LEU A 53 1.08 2.94 -11.28
CA LEU A 53 0.99 3.98 -12.30
C LEU A 53 2.23 3.95 -13.23
N ILE A 54 3.42 3.93 -12.63
CA ILE A 54 4.69 3.94 -13.36
C ILE A 54 4.81 2.67 -14.22
N ALA A 55 4.53 1.50 -13.64
CA ALA A 55 4.55 0.22 -14.35
C ALA A 55 3.60 0.22 -15.56
N LYS A 56 2.39 0.74 -15.39
CA LYS A 56 1.38 0.86 -16.44
C LYS A 56 1.85 1.78 -17.58
N GLU A 57 2.36 2.97 -17.26
CA GLU A 57 2.84 3.92 -18.26
C GLU A 57 4.05 3.40 -19.05
N ARG A 58 4.86 2.55 -18.44
CA ARG A 58 6.02 1.90 -19.07
C ARG A 58 5.68 0.60 -19.81
N GLY A 59 4.49 0.03 -19.58
CA GLY A 59 4.15 -1.31 -20.04
C GLY A 59 5.06 -2.38 -19.44
N ALA A 60 5.55 -2.17 -18.21
CA ALA A 60 6.55 -3.02 -17.60
C ALA A 60 5.98 -4.38 -17.20
N PHE A 61 4.79 -4.39 -16.62
CA PHE A 61 4.13 -5.62 -16.18
C PHE A 61 3.68 -6.48 -17.36
N GLU A 62 3.16 -5.85 -18.41
CA GLU A 62 2.79 -6.55 -19.64
C GLU A 62 3.99 -7.27 -20.25
N LYS A 63 5.17 -6.63 -20.28
CA LYS A 63 6.41 -7.22 -20.82
C LYS A 63 6.92 -8.36 -19.94
N LEU A 64 6.90 -8.19 -18.62
CA LEU A 64 7.40 -9.19 -17.68
C LEU A 64 6.48 -10.41 -17.64
N LEU A 65 5.18 -10.20 -17.46
CA LEU A 65 4.21 -11.25 -17.25
C LEU A 65 3.87 -12.02 -18.55
N ALA A 66 4.07 -11.40 -19.72
CA ALA A 66 3.92 -12.07 -21.01
C ALA A 66 4.91 -13.23 -21.17
N GLN A 67 6.07 -13.21 -20.51
CA GLN A 67 7.05 -14.30 -20.53
C GLN A 67 6.46 -15.60 -19.94
N ASP A 68 5.57 -15.47 -18.98
CA ASP A 68 4.82 -16.58 -18.37
C ASP A 68 3.44 -16.79 -19.01
N GLY A 69 3.17 -16.14 -20.16
CA GLY A 69 1.88 -16.20 -20.85
C GLY A 69 0.74 -15.58 -20.02
N ILE A 70 1.03 -14.58 -19.18
CA ILE A 70 0.03 -13.86 -18.37
C ILE A 70 -0.29 -12.53 -19.05
N LYS A 71 -1.58 -12.25 -19.25
CA LYS A 71 -2.09 -10.98 -19.74
C LYS A 71 -2.42 -10.06 -18.58
N VAL A 72 -2.17 -8.76 -18.77
CA VAL A 72 -2.45 -7.73 -17.77
C VAL A 72 -3.63 -6.88 -18.23
N GLU A 73 -4.59 -6.69 -17.34
CA GLU A 73 -5.67 -5.73 -17.48
C GLU A 73 -5.60 -4.70 -16.36
N TRP A 74 -5.64 -3.40 -16.70
CA TRP A 74 -5.56 -2.31 -15.75
C TRP A 74 -6.94 -1.71 -15.46
N LEU A 75 -7.28 -1.61 -14.17
CA LEU A 75 -8.50 -0.95 -13.69
C LEU A 75 -8.15 0.30 -12.89
N GLY A 76 -8.80 1.41 -13.18
CA GLY A 76 -8.59 2.68 -12.50
C GLY A 76 -8.68 3.89 -13.43
N PRO A 77 -8.23 5.07 -13.00
CA PRO A 77 -7.54 5.31 -11.73
C PRO A 77 -8.46 5.30 -10.51
N PHE A 78 -7.96 4.76 -9.40
CA PHE A 78 -8.63 4.84 -8.11
C PHE A 78 -8.06 5.99 -7.27
N PRO A 79 -8.90 6.72 -6.50
CA PRO A 79 -8.45 7.91 -5.76
C PRO A 79 -7.63 7.59 -4.51
N ASN A 80 -7.77 6.39 -3.94
CA ASN A 80 -7.04 5.89 -2.78
C ASN A 80 -7.19 4.36 -2.65
N HIS A 81 -6.57 3.75 -1.63
CA HIS A 81 -6.49 2.28 -1.50
C HIS A 81 -7.84 1.62 -1.18
N ALA A 82 -8.72 2.23 -0.38
CA ALA A 82 -9.96 1.59 0.07
C ALA A 82 -10.89 1.11 -1.08
N PRO A 83 -11.19 1.89 -2.13
CA PRO A 83 -12.01 1.40 -3.24
C PRO A 83 -11.33 0.30 -4.07
N THR A 84 -10.00 0.20 -4.10
CA THR A 84 -9.33 -0.92 -4.77
C THR A 84 -9.53 -2.22 -4.01
N LEU A 85 -9.51 -2.15 -2.67
CA LEU A 85 -9.80 -3.30 -1.81
C LEU A 85 -11.24 -3.81 -2.00
N GLN A 86 -12.19 -2.88 -2.22
CA GLN A 86 -13.57 -3.23 -2.56
C GLN A 86 -13.65 -3.91 -3.94
N ALA A 87 -12.92 -3.41 -4.94
CA ALA A 87 -12.86 -4.02 -6.27
C ALA A 87 -12.28 -5.44 -6.21
N VAL A 88 -11.22 -5.66 -5.42
CA VAL A 88 -10.62 -6.98 -5.21
C VAL A 88 -11.58 -7.91 -4.44
N THR A 89 -12.17 -7.44 -3.34
CA THR A 89 -13.14 -8.23 -2.55
C THR A 89 -14.37 -8.63 -3.38
N GLY A 90 -14.84 -7.72 -4.24
CA GLY A 90 -15.98 -7.94 -5.14
C GLY A 90 -15.66 -8.73 -6.41
N GLY A 91 -14.39 -9.11 -6.62
CA GLY A 91 -13.96 -9.91 -7.78
C GLY A 91 -13.88 -9.14 -9.11
N THR A 92 -13.96 -7.80 -9.09
CA THR A 92 -13.75 -6.96 -10.29
C THR A 92 -12.26 -6.84 -10.61
N ALA A 93 -11.40 -6.80 -9.61
CA ALA A 93 -9.96 -6.83 -9.73
C ALA A 93 -9.38 -8.05 -9.01
N ASP A 94 -8.14 -8.41 -9.34
CA ASP A 94 -7.42 -9.53 -8.71
C ASP A 94 -6.39 -9.04 -7.69
N PHE A 95 -5.78 -7.87 -7.92
CA PHE A 95 -4.82 -7.24 -6.99
C PHE A 95 -5.14 -5.78 -6.76
N SER A 96 -4.97 -5.36 -5.50
CA SER A 96 -4.89 -3.93 -5.19
C SER A 96 -3.56 -3.34 -5.67
N PHE A 97 -3.52 -2.03 -5.97
CA PHE A 97 -2.24 -1.34 -6.11
C PHE A 97 -1.56 -1.19 -4.73
N GLY A 98 -0.27 -0.83 -4.73
CA GLY A 98 0.46 -0.54 -3.50
C GLY A 98 -0.15 0.63 -2.75
N GLY A 99 -0.74 0.34 -1.59
CA GLY A 99 -1.39 1.35 -0.76
C GLY A 99 -1.27 1.03 0.73
N SER A 100 -1.75 1.97 1.53
CA SER A 100 -1.70 1.92 2.99
C SER A 100 -2.25 0.62 3.58
N THR A 101 -1.57 0.07 4.58
CA THR A 101 -2.06 -1.07 5.38
C THR A 101 -3.29 -0.71 6.21
N THR A 102 -3.47 0.56 6.57
CA THR A 102 -4.58 0.99 7.43
C THR A 102 -5.97 0.60 6.89
N PRO A 103 -6.38 0.97 5.65
CA PRO A 103 -7.67 0.53 5.12
C PRO A 103 -7.73 -0.97 4.84
N ALA A 104 -6.58 -1.61 4.55
CA ALA A 104 -6.53 -3.05 4.34
C ALA A 104 -6.83 -3.83 5.62
N LEU A 105 -6.21 -3.43 6.74
CA LEU A 105 -6.48 -4.01 8.06
C LEU A 105 -7.93 -3.76 8.49
N ALA A 106 -8.47 -2.56 8.28
CA ALA A 106 -9.86 -2.27 8.57
C ALA A 106 -10.82 -3.18 7.78
N ALA A 107 -10.56 -3.41 6.49
CA ALA A 107 -11.35 -4.31 5.65
C ALA A 107 -11.26 -5.77 6.13
N ILE A 108 -10.05 -6.26 6.47
CA ILE A 108 -9.83 -7.62 6.97
C ILE A 108 -10.52 -7.85 8.32
N ILE A 109 -10.42 -6.89 9.25
CA ILE A 109 -11.12 -6.93 10.54
C ILE A 109 -12.64 -6.95 10.36
N ALA A 110 -13.15 -6.25 9.33
CA ALA A 110 -14.56 -6.27 8.95
C ALA A 110 -15.00 -7.56 8.22
N GLY A 111 -14.10 -8.54 8.05
CA GLY A 111 -14.40 -9.84 7.47
C GLY A 111 -14.13 -9.99 5.97
N SER A 112 -13.47 -9.02 5.32
CA SER A 112 -13.08 -9.18 3.92
C SER A 112 -12.08 -10.34 3.75
N PRO A 113 -12.22 -11.18 2.69
CA PRO A 113 -11.37 -12.35 2.48
C PRO A 113 -9.99 -11.98 1.88
N LEU A 114 -9.50 -10.80 2.19
CA LEU A 114 -8.23 -10.29 1.69
C LEU A 114 -7.04 -10.93 2.39
N VAL A 115 -5.95 -11.08 1.64
CA VAL A 115 -4.63 -11.50 2.14
C VAL A 115 -3.56 -10.59 1.58
N PHE A 116 -2.58 -10.26 2.40
CA PHE A 116 -1.40 -9.53 1.96
C PHE A 116 -0.51 -10.45 1.14
N THR A 117 -0.02 -9.96 0.01
CA THR A 117 0.94 -10.65 -0.84
C THR A 117 2.33 -10.07 -0.73
N GLN A 118 2.43 -8.77 -0.40
CA GLN A 118 3.70 -8.06 -0.24
C GLN A 118 3.52 -6.84 0.66
N PHE A 119 4.59 -6.52 1.42
CA PHE A 119 4.76 -5.26 2.14
C PHE A 119 6.03 -4.56 1.67
N VAL A 120 5.98 -3.24 1.61
CA VAL A 120 7.14 -2.39 1.33
C VAL A 120 7.22 -1.30 2.38
N VAL A 121 8.41 -1.14 2.95
CA VAL A 121 8.72 0.01 3.81
C VAL A 121 8.94 1.20 2.88
N TYR A 122 8.29 2.31 3.16
CA TYR A 122 8.52 3.55 2.42
C TYR A 122 9.32 4.55 3.25
N GLU A 123 10.27 5.20 2.61
CA GLU A 123 11.06 6.29 3.16
C GLU A 123 11.23 7.40 2.09
N PRO A 124 11.27 8.67 2.47
CA PRO A 124 11.02 9.18 3.81
C PRO A 124 9.55 9.10 4.24
N ARG A 125 9.28 9.04 5.55
CA ARG A 125 7.92 9.05 6.11
C ARG A 125 7.34 10.46 6.07
N THR A 126 6.59 10.76 5.01
CA THR A 126 6.14 12.12 4.66
C THR A 126 4.65 12.37 4.92
N THR A 127 3.95 11.41 5.52
CA THR A 127 2.54 11.60 5.91
C THR A 127 2.47 12.73 6.94
N ALA A 128 1.60 13.73 6.70
CA ALA A 128 1.56 14.92 7.53
C ALA A 128 0.12 15.44 7.74
N ILE A 129 -0.05 16.19 8.82
CA ILE A 129 -1.19 17.09 9.00
C ILE A 129 -0.70 18.47 8.63
N ILE A 130 -1.34 19.10 7.67
CA ILE A 130 -0.96 20.39 7.10
C ILE A 130 -2.09 21.40 7.26
N ALA A 131 -1.72 22.66 7.42
CA ALA A 131 -2.64 23.79 7.44
C ALA A 131 -2.08 24.93 6.57
N ARG A 132 -2.97 25.82 6.09
CA ARG A 132 -2.48 27.00 5.33
C ARG A 132 -1.67 27.93 6.23
N ASP A 133 -0.69 28.61 5.65
CA ASP A 133 0.21 29.54 6.35
C ASP A 133 -0.56 30.70 7.02
N ASP A 134 -1.70 31.11 6.45
CA ASP A 134 -2.56 32.18 6.97
C ASP A 134 -3.64 31.71 7.95
N SER A 135 -3.70 30.42 8.29
CA SER A 135 -4.74 29.83 9.12
C SER A 135 -4.61 30.13 10.62
N GLY A 136 -3.41 30.48 11.08
CA GLY A 136 -3.08 30.61 12.50
C GLY A 136 -2.97 29.27 13.25
N ILE A 137 -3.00 28.13 12.53
CA ILE A 137 -2.88 26.78 13.08
C ILE A 137 -1.42 26.36 12.95
N ASN A 138 -0.68 26.20 14.05
CA ASN A 138 0.76 25.91 14.05
C ASN A 138 1.12 24.62 14.77
N LYS A 139 0.17 24.02 15.50
CA LYS A 139 0.36 22.79 16.29
C LYS A 139 -0.95 22.02 16.43
N VAL A 140 -0.84 20.78 16.88
CA VAL A 140 -1.99 19.86 16.98
C VAL A 140 -3.10 20.40 17.90
N GLU A 141 -2.72 21.09 18.99
CA GLU A 141 -3.67 21.67 19.95
C GLU A 141 -4.56 22.78 19.33
N ASP A 142 -4.07 23.44 18.28
CA ASP A 142 -4.82 24.49 17.57
C ASP A 142 -5.97 23.91 16.72
N LEU A 143 -6.02 22.57 16.55
CA LEU A 143 -7.11 21.89 15.84
C LEU A 143 -8.42 21.82 16.62
N VAL A 144 -8.43 22.19 17.91
CA VAL A 144 -9.67 22.24 18.71
C VAL A 144 -10.66 23.21 18.08
N GLY A 145 -11.86 22.72 17.77
CA GLY A 145 -12.92 23.48 17.09
C GLY A 145 -12.75 23.62 15.59
N LYS A 146 -11.67 23.07 14.99
CA LYS A 146 -11.34 23.15 13.57
C LYS A 146 -11.81 21.93 12.78
N SER A 147 -11.92 22.11 11.46
CA SER A 147 -12.24 21.06 10.51
C SER A 147 -10.98 20.51 9.84
N VAL A 148 -10.82 19.19 9.87
CA VAL A 148 -9.66 18.51 9.26
C VAL A 148 -10.17 17.54 8.20
N ALA A 149 -9.71 17.70 6.96
CA ALA A 149 -9.97 16.75 5.89
C ALA A 149 -9.16 15.47 6.11
N VAL A 150 -9.81 14.32 5.96
CA VAL A 150 -9.22 12.98 6.06
C VAL A 150 -9.92 12.03 5.10
N ASN A 151 -9.24 10.98 4.68
CA ASN A 151 -9.88 9.86 3.98
C ASN A 151 -10.40 8.84 5.01
N ARG A 152 -11.67 8.46 4.87
CA ARG A 152 -12.34 7.55 5.82
C ARG A 152 -11.61 6.19 5.94
N SER A 153 -11.35 5.77 7.16
CA SER A 153 -10.64 4.51 7.49
C SER A 153 -9.27 4.36 6.81
N GLY A 154 -8.66 5.48 6.40
CA GLY A 154 -7.39 5.49 5.71
C GLY A 154 -6.26 6.10 6.54
N LEU A 155 -5.08 6.17 5.94
CA LEU A 155 -3.86 6.63 6.61
C LEU A 155 -3.99 8.05 7.19
N GLY A 156 -4.62 8.98 6.45
CA GLY A 156 -4.81 10.35 6.94
C GLY A 156 -5.68 10.42 8.20
N GLU A 157 -6.77 9.64 8.29
CA GLU A 157 -7.56 9.56 9.52
C GLU A 157 -6.76 8.95 10.66
N PHE A 158 -5.99 7.88 10.38
CA PHE A 158 -5.16 7.22 11.38
C PHE A 158 -4.08 8.15 11.94
N LEU A 159 -3.37 8.89 11.06
CA LEU A 159 -2.38 9.88 11.50
C LEU A 159 -3.00 10.97 12.37
N LEU A 160 -4.17 11.50 11.97
CA LEU A 160 -4.85 12.52 12.78
C LEU A 160 -5.20 11.98 14.17
N VAL A 161 -5.74 10.77 14.27
CA VAL A 161 -6.07 10.14 15.56
C VAL A 161 -4.80 9.98 16.40
N ALA A 162 -3.71 9.44 15.82
CA ALA A 162 -2.45 9.26 16.53
C ALA A 162 -1.85 10.59 17.02
N ALA A 163 -1.92 11.65 16.22
CA ALA A 163 -1.48 12.99 16.61
C ALA A 163 -2.31 13.57 17.77
N LEU A 164 -3.65 13.45 17.69
CA LEU A 164 -4.55 13.92 18.75
C LEU A 164 -4.30 13.17 20.07
N GLU A 165 -4.13 11.84 20.02
CA GLU A 165 -3.80 11.02 21.20
C GLU A 165 -2.46 11.41 21.81
N LYS A 166 -1.40 11.54 20.98
CA LYS A 166 -0.07 11.95 21.44
C LYS A 166 -0.10 13.30 22.16
N HIS A 167 -0.87 14.25 21.63
CA HIS A 167 -1.02 15.61 22.19
C HIS A 167 -2.14 15.75 23.22
N LYS A 168 -2.80 14.63 23.59
CA LYS A 168 -3.91 14.59 24.55
C LYS A 168 -5.08 15.54 24.18
N VAL A 169 -5.31 15.70 22.88
CA VAL A 169 -6.45 16.46 22.35
C VAL A 169 -7.66 15.54 22.21
N ASP A 170 -8.76 15.93 22.80
CA ASP A 170 -10.02 15.18 22.69
C ASP A 170 -10.51 15.18 21.23
N ARG A 171 -10.59 13.99 20.64
CA ARG A 171 -11.04 13.78 19.25
C ARG A 171 -12.42 14.40 18.98
N SER A 172 -13.32 14.41 19.98
CA SER A 172 -14.67 14.97 19.84
C SER A 172 -14.69 16.48 19.61
N LYS A 173 -13.59 17.17 19.92
CA LYS A 173 -13.42 18.61 19.73
C LYS A 173 -12.86 18.98 18.36
N VAL A 174 -12.55 18.00 17.48
CA VAL A 174 -12.04 18.21 16.13
C VAL A 174 -13.07 17.69 15.14
N LYS A 175 -13.42 18.48 14.13
CA LYS A 175 -14.39 18.09 13.10
C LYS A 175 -13.70 17.33 11.99
N PHE A 176 -13.92 16.03 11.91
CA PHE A 176 -13.43 15.18 10.80
C PHE A 176 -14.30 15.38 9.56
N VAL A 177 -13.71 15.82 8.46
CA VAL A 177 -14.37 16.02 7.16
C VAL A 177 -13.85 14.95 6.20
N TYR A 178 -14.71 14.01 5.84
CA TYR A 178 -14.32 12.88 5.00
C TYR A 178 -14.33 13.26 3.53
N LEU A 179 -13.15 13.43 2.95
CA LEU A 179 -12.93 13.77 1.54
C LEU A 179 -11.90 12.83 0.91
N ASN A 180 -12.05 12.57 -0.38
CA ASN A 180 -10.98 11.95 -1.15
C ASN A 180 -9.88 12.99 -1.45
N PRO A 181 -8.63 12.55 -1.69
CA PRO A 181 -7.51 13.48 -1.94
C PRO A 181 -7.75 14.54 -3.02
N PRO A 182 -8.37 14.19 -4.18
CA PRO A 182 -8.65 15.21 -5.21
C PRO A 182 -9.63 16.31 -4.77
N ASP A 183 -10.54 16.01 -3.83
CA ASP A 183 -11.52 16.96 -3.30
C ASP A 183 -10.95 17.75 -2.10
N ALA A 184 -10.06 17.12 -1.33
CA ALA A 184 -9.48 17.72 -0.12
C ALA A 184 -8.50 18.86 -0.43
N ALA A 185 -7.68 18.73 -1.49
CA ALA A 185 -6.70 19.75 -1.87
C ALA A 185 -7.35 21.11 -2.16
N PRO A 186 -8.37 21.22 -3.05
CA PRO A 186 -9.05 22.50 -3.28
C PRO A 186 -9.88 22.97 -2.06
N ALA A 187 -10.36 22.05 -1.22
CA ALA A 187 -11.06 22.41 0.01
C ALA A 187 -10.13 23.09 1.03
N LEU A 188 -8.88 22.60 1.18
CA LEU A 188 -7.84 23.24 1.98
C LEU A 188 -7.47 24.61 1.37
N ALA A 189 -7.15 24.65 0.09
CA ALA A 189 -6.74 25.89 -0.60
C ALA A 189 -7.77 27.00 -0.50
N SER A 190 -9.08 26.68 -0.56
CA SER A 190 -10.18 27.64 -0.44
C SER A 190 -10.64 27.94 0.99
N GLY A 191 -10.06 27.28 2.01
CA GLY A 191 -10.46 27.44 3.40
C GLY A 191 -11.79 26.79 3.78
N LYS A 192 -12.31 25.88 2.96
CA LYS A 192 -13.50 25.07 3.30
C LYS A 192 -13.22 24.04 4.39
N VAL A 193 -11.95 23.65 4.54
CA VAL A 193 -11.42 22.92 5.69
C VAL A 193 -10.21 23.68 6.23
N ASP A 194 -9.98 23.58 7.53
CA ASP A 194 -8.91 24.33 8.22
C ASP A 194 -7.55 23.62 8.09
N ALA A 195 -7.56 22.29 8.05
CA ALA A 195 -6.37 21.46 7.91
C ALA A 195 -6.68 20.21 7.08
N TRP A 196 -5.62 19.49 6.67
CA TRP A 196 -5.71 18.26 5.90
C TRP A 196 -4.65 17.27 6.38
N SER A 197 -5.05 16.04 6.68
CA SER A 197 -4.14 14.95 7.01
C SER A 197 -3.99 14.04 5.79
N MET A 198 -2.77 13.96 5.25
CA MET A 198 -2.51 13.38 3.93
C MET A 198 -1.07 12.89 3.80
N TRP A 199 -0.80 12.11 2.77
CA TRP A 199 0.50 11.61 2.33
C TRP A 199 0.96 12.27 1.02
N SER A 200 2.23 12.04 0.62
CA SER A 200 2.76 12.49 -0.67
C SER A 200 2.03 11.82 -1.87
N PRO A 201 1.81 12.51 -2.99
CA PRO A 201 2.27 13.88 -3.28
C PRO A 201 1.35 15.00 -2.75
N GLY A 202 0.23 14.69 -2.12
CA GLY A 202 -0.77 15.69 -1.71
C GLY A 202 -0.23 16.74 -0.76
N VAL A 203 0.52 16.33 0.26
CA VAL A 203 1.14 17.25 1.24
C VAL A 203 2.18 18.15 0.58
N ASP A 204 2.96 17.62 -0.37
CA ASP A 204 4.02 18.38 -1.05
C ASP A 204 3.42 19.42 -1.99
N ILE A 205 2.37 19.06 -2.73
CA ILE A 205 1.59 20.00 -3.54
C ILE A 205 1.02 21.12 -2.65
N ALA A 206 0.46 20.77 -1.50
CA ALA A 206 -0.11 21.77 -0.61
C ALA A 206 0.96 22.71 -0.03
N ARG A 207 2.13 22.21 0.34
CA ARG A 207 3.26 23.03 0.82
C ARG A 207 3.74 24.03 -0.23
N LEU A 208 3.94 23.55 -1.45
CA LEU A 208 4.59 24.32 -2.51
C LEU A 208 3.60 25.17 -3.33
N ASP A 209 2.45 24.62 -3.68
CA ASP A 209 1.49 25.27 -4.58
C ASP A 209 0.38 26.01 -3.82
N TYR A 210 0.05 25.63 -2.56
CA TYR A 210 -1.06 26.20 -1.79
C TYR A 210 -0.64 26.93 -0.51
N LYS A 211 0.66 27.15 -0.30
CA LYS A 211 1.21 27.86 0.87
C LYS A 211 0.71 27.25 2.18
N ALA A 212 1.02 25.96 2.36
CA ALA A 212 0.70 25.22 3.57
C ALA A 212 1.98 24.75 4.27
N HIS A 213 1.89 24.55 5.58
CA HIS A 213 2.97 24.05 6.43
C HIS A 213 2.53 22.85 7.26
N ASP A 214 3.52 22.09 7.77
CA ASP A 214 3.29 20.94 8.61
C ASP A 214 3.04 21.36 10.05
N ILE A 215 1.90 20.96 10.58
CA ILE A 215 1.63 21.02 12.02
C ILE A 215 1.96 19.71 12.73
N PHE A 216 2.03 18.60 11.98
CA PHE A 216 2.49 17.29 12.44
C PHE A 216 3.02 16.49 11.26
N LEU A 217 4.20 15.89 11.39
CA LEU A 217 4.88 15.10 10.36
C LEU A 217 5.27 13.74 10.93
N GLU A 218 4.80 12.65 10.33
CA GLU A 218 5.04 11.28 10.78
C GLU A 218 6.53 11.02 11.08
N GLY A 219 7.41 11.29 10.12
CA GLY A 219 8.84 10.99 10.25
C GLY A 219 9.57 11.82 11.31
N ARG A 220 9.05 13.00 11.65
CA ARG A 220 9.61 13.89 12.68
C ARG A 220 8.99 13.64 14.06
N ASP A 221 7.68 13.44 14.10
CA ASP A 221 6.90 13.54 15.33
C ASP A 221 6.47 12.18 15.88
N LEU A 222 6.68 11.06 15.14
CA LEU A 222 6.44 9.70 15.63
C LEU A 222 7.72 8.88 15.62
N GLU A 223 7.97 8.19 16.74
CA GLU A 223 9.14 7.31 16.91
C GLU A 223 9.00 5.98 16.18
N PHE A 224 7.78 5.63 15.77
CA PHE A 224 7.46 4.37 15.09
C PHE A 224 6.80 4.63 13.75
N GLN A 225 6.91 3.68 12.84
CA GLN A 225 6.23 3.69 11.56
C GLN A 225 4.77 3.27 11.74
N ILE A 226 3.86 4.11 11.27
CA ILE A 226 2.41 3.87 11.43
C ILE A 226 1.80 3.07 10.28
N ASP A 227 2.53 2.94 9.16
CA ASP A 227 1.97 2.35 7.94
C ASP A 227 3.05 1.73 7.06
N TYR A 228 2.63 0.86 6.15
CA TYR A 228 3.44 0.24 5.10
C TYR A 228 2.69 0.32 3.78
N THR A 229 3.41 0.34 2.67
CA THR A 229 2.80 0.07 1.38
C THR A 229 2.50 -1.43 1.28
N SER A 230 1.27 -1.79 0.95
CA SER A 230 0.83 -3.18 0.89
C SER A 230 0.09 -3.50 -0.40
N TYR A 231 0.25 -4.72 -0.86
CA TYR A 231 -0.44 -5.30 -2.01
C TYR A 231 -1.29 -6.47 -1.55
N LEU A 232 -2.51 -6.56 -2.03
CA LEU A 232 -3.46 -7.57 -1.57
C LEU A 232 -4.18 -8.23 -2.74
N THR A 233 -4.56 -9.48 -2.50
CA THR A 233 -5.50 -10.25 -3.30
C THR A 233 -6.51 -10.93 -2.38
N THR A 234 -7.45 -11.72 -2.92
CA THR A 234 -8.32 -12.54 -2.08
C THR A 234 -7.65 -13.88 -1.74
N ARG A 235 -8.00 -14.45 -0.58
CA ARG A 235 -7.57 -15.79 -0.16
C ARG A 235 -7.88 -16.85 -1.22
N LYS A 236 -9.08 -16.77 -1.83
CA LYS A 236 -9.50 -17.67 -2.90
C LYS A 236 -8.58 -17.55 -4.11
N PHE A 237 -8.38 -16.33 -4.62
CA PHE A 237 -7.53 -16.11 -5.79
C PHE A 237 -6.10 -16.61 -5.56
N ALA A 238 -5.53 -16.33 -4.38
CA ALA A 238 -4.19 -16.78 -4.03
C ALA A 238 -4.07 -18.31 -3.98
N ALA A 239 -5.09 -19.01 -3.47
CA ALA A 239 -5.11 -20.45 -3.41
C ALA A 239 -5.27 -21.12 -4.80
N GLU A 240 -6.07 -20.51 -5.67
CA GLU A 240 -6.34 -21.03 -7.02
C GLU A 240 -5.24 -20.68 -8.03
N ASN A 241 -4.45 -19.61 -7.79
CA ASN A 241 -3.47 -19.07 -8.73
C ASN A 241 -2.10 -18.79 -8.08
N PRO A 242 -1.49 -19.72 -7.32
CA PRO A 242 -0.26 -19.43 -6.57
C PRO A 242 0.93 -19.07 -7.48
N ALA A 243 1.01 -19.65 -8.68
CA ALA A 243 2.05 -19.32 -9.66
C ALA A 243 1.89 -17.88 -10.19
N LEU A 244 0.65 -17.46 -10.49
CA LEU A 244 0.35 -16.11 -10.95
C LEU A 244 0.63 -15.08 -9.85
N VAL A 245 0.26 -15.37 -8.59
CA VAL A 245 0.58 -14.50 -7.44
C VAL A 245 2.08 -14.30 -7.28
N ARG A 246 2.90 -15.36 -7.44
CA ARG A 246 4.36 -15.23 -7.43
C ARG A 246 4.86 -14.36 -8.57
N ALA A 247 4.42 -14.59 -9.80
CA ALA A 247 4.82 -13.81 -10.97
C ALA A 247 4.49 -12.32 -10.80
N VAL A 248 3.29 -11.99 -10.30
CA VAL A 248 2.88 -10.60 -10.02
C VAL A 248 3.74 -9.97 -8.92
N ASN A 249 4.03 -10.70 -7.83
CA ASN A 249 4.92 -10.20 -6.78
C ASN A 249 6.35 -9.99 -7.28
N ASP A 250 6.84 -10.84 -8.19
CA ASP A 250 8.15 -10.66 -8.83
C ASP A 250 8.16 -9.42 -9.73
N ALA A 251 7.06 -9.17 -10.46
CA ALA A 251 6.89 -7.95 -11.25
C ALA A 251 6.87 -6.68 -10.37
N PHE A 252 6.19 -6.70 -9.21
CA PHE A 252 6.25 -5.59 -8.25
C PHE A 252 7.67 -5.34 -7.77
N ARG A 253 8.44 -6.39 -7.41
CA ARG A 253 9.83 -6.26 -6.98
C ARG A 253 10.75 -5.71 -8.08
N ALA A 254 10.59 -6.22 -9.30
CA ALA A 254 11.37 -5.77 -10.45
C ALA A 254 11.12 -4.30 -10.77
N GLU A 255 9.85 -3.86 -10.74
CA GLU A 255 9.50 -2.47 -10.99
C GLU A 255 9.94 -1.55 -9.85
N GLY A 256 9.80 -1.97 -8.58
CA GLY A 256 10.33 -1.23 -7.44
C GLY A 256 11.84 -1.01 -7.54
N LYS A 257 12.59 -2.04 -7.93
CA LYS A 257 14.02 -1.93 -8.19
C LYS A 257 14.30 -0.94 -9.33
N TRP A 258 13.56 -1.03 -10.43
CA TRP A 258 13.74 -0.10 -11.56
C TRP A 258 13.48 1.35 -11.12
N ILE A 259 12.41 1.62 -10.35
CA ILE A 259 12.10 2.96 -9.83
C ILE A 259 13.24 3.49 -8.97
N SER A 260 13.81 2.67 -8.07
CA SER A 260 14.95 3.07 -7.23
C SER A 260 16.20 3.40 -8.05
N GLU A 261 16.46 2.64 -9.10
CA GLU A 261 17.63 2.84 -9.99
C GLU A 261 17.41 3.99 -10.99
N ASN A 262 16.16 4.37 -11.28
CA ASN A 262 15.77 5.37 -12.28
C ASN A 262 14.82 6.43 -11.69
N SER A 263 15.07 6.85 -10.44
CA SER A 263 14.16 7.72 -9.67
C SER A 263 13.76 9.00 -10.42
N LYS A 264 14.70 9.62 -11.13
CA LYS A 264 14.42 10.81 -11.93
C LYS A 264 13.40 10.54 -13.04
N GLU A 265 13.55 9.46 -13.81
CA GLU A 265 12.61 9.10 -14.87
C GLU A 265 11.24 8.73 -14.30
N ALA A 266 11.24 7.99 -13.19
CA ALA A 266 10.02 7.62 -12.48
C ALA A 266 9.22 8.85 -12.04
N GLU A 267 9.89 9.89 -11.52
CA GLU A 267 9.23 11.13 -11.11
C GLU A 267 8.69 11.97 -12.28
N TYR A 268 9.32 11.93 -13.44
CA TYR A 268 8.75 12.54 -14.65
C TYR A 268 7.47 11.84 -15.11
N ILE A 269 7.44 10.51 -15.04
CA ILE A 269 6.25 9.71 -15.35
C ILE A 269 5.13 10.04 -14.35
N ALA A 270 5.45 10.06 -13.06
CA ALA A 270 4.50 10.35 -11.99
C ALA A 270 3.94 11.78 -12.10
N GLN A 271 4.79 12.76 -12.40
CA GLN A 271 4.36 14.16 -12.62
C GLN A 271 3.35 14.29 -13.76
N LYS A 272 3.63 13.66 -14.90
CA LYS A 272 2.74 13.70 -16.06
C LYS A 272 1.32 13.23 -15.74
N ALA A 273 1.20 12.18 -14.94
CA ALA A 273 -0.09 11.64 -14.52
C ALA A 273 -0.74 12.44 -13.38
N GLY A 274 0.05 12.82 -12.37
CA GLY A 274 -0.41 13.58 -11.20
C GLY A 274 -0.60 15.07 -11.44
N LYS A 275 -0.08 15.59 -12.56
CA LYS A 275 -0.20 17.01 -13.00
C LYS A 275 0.26 18.04 -11.96
N TYR A 276 1.25 17.69 -11.14
CA TYR A 276 1.85 18.61 -10.18
C TYR A 276 2.99 19.43 -10.81
N SER A 277 3.39 20.50 -10.11
CA SER A 277 4.37 21.46 -10.62
C SER A 277 5.78 20.86 -10.79
N ASP A 278 6.62 21.50 -11.58
CA ASP A 278 8.04 21.15 -11.72
C ASP A 278 8.75 21.21 -10.36
N GLN A 279 8.39 22.18 -9.52
CA GLN A 279 8.97 22.34 -8.19
C GLN A 279 8.70 21.12 -7.29
N VAL A 280 7.48 20.58 -7.31
CA VAL A 280 7.12 19.35 -6.57
C VAL A 280 7.92 18.16 -7.10
N ARG A 281 8.00 17.99 -8.43
CA ARG A 281 8.81 16.91 -9.03
C ARG A 281 10.28 17.00 -8.63
N ASP A 282 10.88 18.19 -8.73
CA ASP A 282 12.30 18.38 -8.45
C ASP A 282 12.62 18.14 -6.98
N GLN A 283 11.69 18.46 -6.07
CA GLN A 283 11.78 18.07 -4.66
C GLN A 283 11.78 16.54 -4.51
N PHE A 284 10.90 15.81 -5.19
CA PHE A 284 10.87 14.34 -5.12
C PHE A 284 12.14 13.69 -5.67
N ILE A 285 12.68 14.22 -6.76
CA ILE A 285 13.98 13.78 -7.28
C ILE A 285 15.09 14.02 -6.25
N ALA A 286 15.10 15.19 -5.60
CA ALA A 286 16.08 15.51 -4.56
C ALA A 286 15.96 14.63 -3.31
N MET A 287 14.73 14.23 -2.93
CA MET A 287 14.47 13.34 -1.80
C MET A 287 14.85 11.88 -2.10
N ASN A 288 15.03 11.53 -3.37
CA ASN A 288 15.28 10.15 -3.82
C ASN A 288 14.34 9.15 -3.13
N ARG A 289 13.05 9.47 -3.09
CA ARG A 289 12.05 8.62 -2.43
C ARG A 289 11.90 7.29 -3.15
N GLN A 290 11.77 6.23 -2.36
CA GLN A 290 11.71 4.85 -2.83
C GLN A 290 10.36 4.20 -2.52
#